data_142aa622fc1c52116c39e45827244c3c
#
_entry.id   142aa622fc1c52116c39e45827244c3c
#
_cell.length_a   1.000
_cell.length_b   1.000
_cell.length_c   1.000
_cell.angle_alpha   90.00
_cell.angle_beta   90.00
_cell.angle_gamma   90.00
#
_symmetry.space_group_name_H-M   'P 1'
#
loop_
_entity.id
_entity.type
_entity.pdbx_description
1 polymer ?
#
loop_
_entity_poly.entity_id
_entity_poly.type
_entity_poly.pdbx_seq_one_letter_code
_entity_poly.pdbx_strand_id
1 'polypeptide(L)'
;MLVTRAREAAESNTFYAQGGIVARPPGDSAELLASDIRRAGDGLCDPEAVDLLAREGPDLVNQLLVEELQVPFDREGDGFHWTLEGAHSVARVLHVKDETGAPIERALLDACRREKNVRWLTATTAVDLLTLSHDSVDPTDRYDPPTVVGARLLERETGDVKAVLARETILATGGLGQVYLHTTNPQGARGDGIAMARRAGARLLNLEYIQFHPTALVHPKGRLLLTEALRGEGAVITDAAGNRFLRDAHPDAELAPRDVVARAIHQRMLERDESYAFLDISHKPAEWIRERFPGLTRRCLEYGFDLTAGPIPVVPAAHYSCGGVSVDRDGATTLARLRAAGEVSASGVHGANRLASTSLLEGLLWGWRAGAAAARSVRSETLRRPIAVRPWEPEFEPVDPALIAQDWLVVRHTMWNYVGLLRSEKRLDRAGRILGELRDEIENFYRRGTMSDELLGLRNGIQTALAIHRAASDNRVSQGSHYRENGTEAASSPRRKRATLL
;
A
#
# COMPACT_ATOMS: atom_id res chain seq x y z
N MET A 1 3.73 16.93 -14.98
CA MET A 1 2.41 16.33 -15.25
C MET A 1 2.08 15.41 -14.10
N LEU A 2 0.84 15.45 -13.58
CA LEU A 2 0.32 14.54 -12.58
C LEU A 2 -0.79 13.69 -13.22
N VAL A 3 -0.68 12.37 -13.12
CA VAL A 3 -1.62 11.40 -13.73
C VAL A 3 -2.29 10.62 -12.62
N THR A 4 -3.62 10.52 -12.64
CA THR A 4 -4.37 9.65 -11.74
C THR A 4 -5.47 8.89 -12.47
N ARG A 5 -5.61 7.61 -12.11
CA ARG A 5 -6.64 6.72 -12.61
C ARG A 5 -8.04 7.18 -12.20
N ALA A 6 -8.17 7.75 -11.02
CA ALA A 6 -9.45 8.22 -10.51
C ALA A 6 -9.95 9.46 -11.27
N ARG A 7 -11.27 9.65 -11.31
CA ARG A 7 -11.87 10.89 -11.80
C ARG A 7 -11.62 12.03 -10.82
N GLU A 8 -11.72 11.75 -9.53
CA GLU A 8 -11.39 12.68 -8.47
C GLU A 8 -9.95 12.43 -8.01
N ALA A 9 -9.14 13.50 -8.03
CA ALA A 9 -7.72 13.38 -7.66
C ALA A 9 -7.50 12.94 -6.20
N ALA A 10 -8.47 13.20 -5.33
CA ALA A 10 -8.45 12.79 -3.92
C ALA A 10 -8.80 11.32 -3.68
N GLU A 11 -9.17 10.54 -4.68
CA GLU A 11 -9.44 9.11 -4.52
C GLU A 11 -8.13 8.32 -4.39
N SER A 12 -7.65 8.16 -3.16
CA SER A 12 -6.36 7.55 -2.85
C SER A 12 -6.37 6.81 -1.51
N ASN A 13 -5.34 6.01 -1.23
CA ASN A 13 -5.13 5.42 0.10
C ASN A 13 -4.96 6.49 1.18
N THR A 14 -4.30 7.60 0.84
CA THR A 14 -4.07 8.71 1.76
C THR A 14 -5.39 9.31 2.23
N PHE A 15 -6.34 9.55 1.33
CA PHE A 15 -7.65 10.12 1.67
C PHE A 15 -8.40 9.31 2.74
N TYR A 16 -8.29 7.99 2.70
CA TYR A 16 -8.96 7.07 3.62
C TYR A 16 -8.16 6.75 4.89
N ALA A 17 -6.96 7.33 5.07
CA ALA A 17 -6.15 7.09 6.25
C ALA A 17 -6.80 7.70 7.50
N GLN A 18 -7.07 6.84 8.50
CA GLN A 18 -7.82 7.20 9.71
C GLN A 18 -6.91 7.64 10.87
N GLY A 19 -5.79 6.93 11.08
CA GLY A 19 -4.89 7.11 12.21
C GLY A 19 -4.28 8.51 12.24
N GLY A 20 -3.04 8.64 11.84
CA GLY A 20 -2.38 9.92 11.82
C GLY A 20 -1.06 9.86 11.04
N ILE A 21 -0.24 10.86 11.25
CA ILE A 21 1.12 10.93 10.74
C ILE A 21 2.10 11.11 11.90
N VAL A 22 3.19 10.32 11.88
CA VAL A 22 4.25 10.48 12.88
C VAL A 22 4.93 11.84 12.74
N ALA A 23 5.07 12.55 13.87
CA ALA A 23 5.84 13.78 13.98
C ALA A 23 6.70 13.71 15.25
N ARG A 24 7.25 14.82 15.71
CA ARG A 24 8.13 14.85 16.88
C ARG A 24 7.57 15.75 17.98
N PRO A 25 6.97 15.17 19.05
CA PRO A 25 6.55 15.94 20.21
C PRO A 25 7.76 16.39 21.04
N PRO A 26 7.57 17.36 21.94
CA PRO A 26 8.59 17.70 22.94
C PRO A 26 9.02 16.48 23.74
N GLY A 27 10.34 16.26 23.85
CA GLY A 27 10.92 15.12 24.59
C GLY A 27 11.07 13.82 23.79
N ASP A 28 10.60 13.76 22.54
CA ASP A 28 10.88 12.64 21.62
C ASP A 28 12.20 12.85 20.88
N SER A 29 12.78 11.75 20.37
CA SER A 29 14.02 11.81 19.61
C SER A 29 13.98 10.93 18.34
N ALA A 30 14.86 11.25 17.39
CA ALA A 30 15.03 10.44 16.19
C ALA A 30 15.47 9.01 16.51
N GLU A 31 16.31 8.83 17.53
CA GLU A 31 16.81 7.52 17.98
C GLU A 31 15.68 6.66 18.53
N LEU A 32 14.77 7.25 19.31
CA LEU A 32 13.63 6.54 19.87
C LEU A 32 12.64 6.12 18.78
N LEU A 33 12.34 7.01 17.83
CA LEU A 33 11.51 6.66 16.65
C LEU A 33 12.18 5.56 15.81
N ALA A 34 13.49 5.68 15.54
CA ALA A 34 14.23 4.67 14.79
C ALA A 34 14.23 3.31 15.50
N SER A 35 14.32 3.29 16.83
CA SER A 35 14.21 2.06 17.62
C SER A 35 12.84 1.40 17.48
N ASP A 36 11.76 2.20 17.56
CA ASP A 36 10.38 1.69 17.39
C ASP A 36 10.15 1.12 15.98
N ILE A 37 10.62 1.81 14.93
CA ILE A 37 10.53 1.32 13.55
C ILE A 37 11.28 0.01 13.39
N ARG A 38 12.53 -0.10 13.88
CA ARG A 38 13.33 -1.33 13.78
C ARG A 38 12.70 -2.49 14.54
N ARG A 39 12.15 -2.23 15.72
CA ARG A 39 11.42 -3.23 16.51
C ARG A 39 10.20 -3.74 15.76
N ALA A 40 9.38 -2.85 15.20
CA ALA A 40 8.21 -3.23 14.41
C ALA A 40 8.58 -3.98 13.14
N GLY A 41 9.67 -3.59 12.48
CA GLY A 41 10.16 -4.19 11.23
C GLY A 41 10.88 -5.53 11.40
N ASP A 42 10.92 -6.06 12.63
CA ASP A 42 11.40 -7.40 12.98
C ASP A 42 12.81 -7.71 12.40
N GLY A 43 13.75 -6.76 12.56
CA GLY A 43 15.16 -6.91 12.18
C GLY A 43 15.45 -6.87 10.67
N LEU A 44 14.48 -6.59 9.81
CA LEU A 44 14.65 -6.55 8.35
C LEU A 44 14.77 -5.12 7.79
N CYS A 45 14.60 -4.10 8.61
CA CYS A 45 14.73 -2.71 8.18
C CYS A 45 16.14 -2.40 7.64
N ASP A 46 16.21 -1.48 6.68
CA ASP A 46 17.46 -0.84 6.29
C ASP A 46 17.81 0.24 7.32
N PRO A 47 18.93 0.10 8.07
CA PRO A 47 19.25 1.02 9.15
C PRO A 47 19.37 2.49 8.70
N GLU A 48 19.98 2.73 7.52
CA GLU A 48 20.17 4.08 6.99
C GLU A 48 18.85 4.70 6.53
N ALA A 49 17.94 3.92 5.94
CA ALA A 49 16.61 4.39 5.55
C ALA A 49 15.76 4.75 6.79
N VAL A 50 15.85 3.93 7.84
CA VAL A 50 15.17 4.21 9.13
C VAL A 50 15.72 5.47 9.78
N ASP A 51 17.04 5.62 9.84
CA ASP A 51 17.68 6.79 10.44
C ASP A 51 17.36 8.08 9.65
N LEU A 52 17.30 7.98 8.32
CA LEU A 52 16.89 9.08 7.47
C LEU A 52 15.44 9.51 7.76
N LEU A 53 14.50 8.53 7.77
CA LEU A 53 13.10 8.82 8.07
C LEU A 53 12.92 9.42 9.46
N ALA A 54 13.59 8.85 10.46
CA ALA A 54 13.44 9.30 11.85
C ALA A 54 13.99 10.71 12.08
N ARG A 55 15.04 11.11 11.38
CA ARG A 55 15.61 12.46 11.47
C ARG A 55 14.82 13.48 10.66
N GLU A 56 14.66 13.25 9.35
CA GLU A 56 14.15 14.26 8.42
C GLU A 56 12.61 14.26 8.32
N GLY A 57 11.97 13.10 8.51
CA GLY A 57 10.53 12.97 8.29
C GLY A 57 9.68 13.88 9.20
N PRO A 58 9.85 13.82 10.54
CA PRO A 58 9.09 14.67 11.46
C PRO A 58 9.34 16.17 11.24
N ASP A 59 10.55 16.56 10.87
CA ASP A 59 10.89 17.95 10.58
C ASP A 59 10.16 18.43 9.31
N LEU A 60 10.09 17.57 8.27
CA LEU A 60 9.32 17.85 7.07
C LEU A 60 7.81 17.92 7.33
N VAL A 61 7.26 17.09 8.22
CA VAL A 61 5.86 17.21 8.66
C VAL A 61 5.59 18.59 9.24
N ASN A 62 6.46 19.04 10.15
CA ASN A 62 6.31 20.36 10.76
C ASN A 62 6.40 21.47 9.70
N GLN A 63 7.48 21.49 8.91
CA GLN A 63 7.72 22.52 7.92
C GLN A 63 6.59 22.58 6.87
N LEU A 64 6.27 21.44 6.25
CA LEU A 64 5.33 21.41 5.09
C LEU A 64 3.88 21.37 5.55
N LEU A 65 3.50 20.42 6.41
CA LEU A 65 2.09 20.20 6.73
C LEU A 65 1.57 21.17 7.79
N VAL A 66 2.41 21.51 8.81
CA VAL A 66 1.97 22.39 9.89
C VAL A 66 2.17 23.87 9.51
N GLU A 67 3.39 24.28 9.12
CA GLU A 67 3.71 25.70 8.93
C GLU A 67 3.26 26.22 7.56
N GLU A 68 3.57 25.50 6.46
CA GLU A 68 3.30 25.96 5.10
C GLU A 68 1.84 25.70 4.68
N LEU A 69 1.37 24.47 4.82
CA LEU A 69 0.03 24.03 4.36
C LEU A 69 -1.06 24.19 5.42
N GLN A 70 -0.70 24.42 6.67
CA GLN A 70 -1.61 24.66 7.79
C GLN A 70 -2.70 23.60 7.92
N VAL A 71 -2.30 22.31 7.81
CA VAL A 71 -3.22 21.20 8.05
C VAL A 71 -3.82 21.32 9.44
N PRO A 72 -5.15 21.25 9.63
CA PRO A 72 -5.83 21.53 10.90
C PRO A 72 -5.72 20.35 11.87
N PHE A 73 -4.51 20.00 12.29
CA PHE A 73 -4.30 18.96 13.30
C PHE A 73 -4.94 19.32 14.64
N ASP A 74 -5.46 18.32 15.34
CA ASP A 74 -6.15 18.49 16.61
C ASP A 74 -5.20 19.07 17.66
N ARG A 75 -5.75 19.94 18.55
CA ARG A 75 -5.01 20.67 19.57
C ARG A 75 -5.53 20.37 20.96
N GLU A 76 -4.62 20.44 21.93
CA GLU A 76 -4.91 20.37 23.34
C GLU A 76 -4.20 21.54 24.05
N GLY A 77 -4.98 22.46 24.60
CA GLY A 77 -4.45 23.75 25.08
C GLY A 77 -3.76 24.54 23.97
N ASP A 78 -2.55 25.00 24.21
CA ASP A 78 -1.74 25.76 23.24
C ASP A 78 -0.92 24.84 22.29
N GLY A 79 -0.91 23.51 22.54
CA GLY A 79 -0.14 22.54 21.77
C GLY A 79 -0.97 21.67 20.85
N PHE A 80 -0.32 20.70 20.21
CA PHE A 80 -1.01 19.64 19.45
C PHE A 80 -1.45 18.53 20.39
N HIS A 81 -2.58 17.90 20.06
CA HIS A 81 -2.99 16.67 20.71
C HIS A 81 -2.24 15.49 20.09
N TRP A 82 -1.44 14.80 20.91
CA TRP A 82 -0.60 13.68 20.51
C TRP A 82 -1.25 12.35 20.88
N THR A 83 -1.33 11.43 19.91
CA THR A 83 -1.88 10.09 20.15
C THR A 83 -0.77 9.05 20.21
N LEU A 84 -0.91 8.12 21.16
CA LEU A 84 -0.10 6.91 21.25
C LEU A 84 -0.77 5.80 20.42
N GLU A 85 -0.05 5.25 19.44
CA GLU A 85 -0.49 4.07 18.69
C GLU A 85 0.35 2.84 19.04
N GLY A 86 -0.13 1.65 18.65
CA GLY A 86 0.53 0.38 18.94
C GLY A 86 1.99 0.34 18.49
N ALA A 87 2.83 -0.22 19.34
CA ALA A 87 4.29 -0.36 19.19
C ALA A 87 5.10 0.95 19.20
N HIS A 88 4.48 2.12 19.44
CA HIS A 88 5.21 3.36 19.73
C HIS A 88 5.59 3.47 21.21
N SER A 89 6.79 3.94 21.49
CA SER A 89 7.29 4.17 22.86
C SER A 89 6.72 5.44 23.49
N VAL A 90 6.28 6.42 22.68
CA VAL A 90 5.71 7.69 23.12
C VAL A 90 4.56 8.11 22.21
N ALA A 91 3.68 8.98 22.71
CA ALA A 91 2.63 9.61 21.91
C ALA A 91 3.25 10.61 20.94
N ARG A 92 3.32 10.26 19.64
CA ARG A 92 3.98 11.06 18.60
C ARG A 92 3.19 11.23 17.33
N VAL A 93 1.94 10.79 17.32
CA VAL A 93 1.10 10.81 16.12
C VAL A 93 0.21 12.04 16.14
N LEU A 94 0.37 12.91 15.13
CA LEU A 94 -0.55 14.00 14.83
C LEU A 94 -1.75 13.46 14.07
N HIS A 95 -2.94 13.95 14.40
CA HIS A 95 -4.18 13.50 13.80
C HIS A 95 -5.20 14.62 13.63
N VAL A 96 -6.19 14.38 12.78
CA VAL A 96 -7.41 15.18 12.67
C VAL A 96 -8.56 14.23 12.97
N LYS A 97 -8.96 14.14 14.22
CA LYS A 97 -9.94 13.16 14.72
C LYS A 97 -9.57 11.74 14.26
N ASP A 98 -10.46 11.09 13.54
CA ASP A 98 -10.29 9.76 12.93
C ASP A 98 -10.30 9.79 11.39
N GLU A 99 -9.97 10.94 10.76
CA GLU A 99 -9.97 11.14 9.31
C GLU A 99 -8.74 11.95 8.84
N THR A 100 -7.55 11.67 9.36
CA THR A 100 -6.34 12.49 9.19
C THR A 100 -5.88 12.62 7.74
N GLY A 101 -6.03 11.58 6.96
CA GLY A 101 -5.53 11.56 5.59
C GLY A 101 -6.23 12.56 4.67
N ALA A 102 -7.54 12.72 4.80
CA ALA A 102 -8.31 13.60 3.94
C ALA A 102 -7.91 15.09 4.04
N PRO A 103 -7.71 15.70 5.23
CA PRO A 103 -7.18 17.06 5.34
C PRO A 103 -5.77 17.22 4.78
N ILE A 104 -4.87 16.24 5.02
CA ILE A 104 -3.50 16.27 4.47
C ILE A 104 -3.55 16.28 2.95
N GLU A 105 -4.29 15.35 2.35
CA GLU A 105 -4.36 15.23 0.89
C GLU A 105 -5.00 16.46 0.25
N ARG A 106 -6.09 16.99 0.82
CA ARG A 106 -6.71 18.23 0.31
C ARG A 106 -5.72 19.39 0.31
N ALA A 107 -4.98 19.59 1.39
CA ALA A 107 -3.99 20.65 1.48
C ALA A 107 -2.88 20.52 0.41
N LEU A 108 -2.36 19.31 0.21
CA LEU A 108 -1.36 19.01 -0.84
C LEU A 108 -1.93 19.20 -2.25
N LEU A 109 -3.15 18.71 -2.54
CA LEU A 109 -3.80 18.87 -3.83
C LEU A 109 -4.07 20.34 -4.14
N ASP A 110 -4.50 21.12 -3.16
CA ASP A 110 -4.76 22.55 -3.32
C ASP A 110 -3.45 23.33 -3.55
N ALA A 111 -2.35 22.93 -2.91
CA ALA A 111 -1.02 23.48 -3.22
C ALA A 111 -0.63 23.19 -4.68
N CYS A 112 -0.78 21.94 -5.13
CA CYS A 112 -0.50 21.56 -6.51
C CYS A 112 -1.40 22.28 -7.53
N ARG A 113 -2.66 22.57 -7.20
CA ARG A 113 -3.59 23.31 -8.09
C ARG A 113 -3.22 24.79 -8.26
N ARG A 114 -2.55 25.37 -7.27
CA ARG A 114 -2.03 26.75 -7.38
C ARG A 114 -0.86 26.88 -8.34
N GLU A 115 -0.15 25.77 -8.62
CA GLU A 115 0.99 25.74 -9.52
C GLU A 115 0.55 25.68 -10.98
N LYS A 116 0.75 26.80 -11.73
CA LYS A 116 0.32 26.94 -13.13
C LYS A 116 1.01 25.99 -14.11
N ASN A 117 2.18 25.48 -13.76
CA ASN A 117 2.98 24.56 -14.57
C ASN A 117 2.64 23.08 -14.30
N VAL A 118 1.73 22.77 -13.36
CA VAL A 118 1.23 21.42 -13.12
C VAL A 118 0.07 21.12 -14.05
N ARG A 119 0.25 20.15 -14.94
CA ARG A 119 -0.79 19.61 -15.79
C ARG A 119 -1.39 18.35 -15.17
N TRP A 120 -2.71 18.31 -15.07
CA TRP A 120 -3.47 17.21 -14.50
C TRP A 120 -4.09 16.34 -15.59
N LEU A 121 -3.97 15.02 -15.43
CA LEU A 121 -4.66 14.02 -16.21
C LEU A 121 -5.39 13.07 -15.23
N THR A 122 -6.66 13.32 -15.01
CA THR A 122 -7.57 12.45 -14.24
C THR A 122 -8.24 11.42 -15.16
N ALA A 123 -8.92 10.44 -14.60
CA ALA A 123 -9.54 9.34 -15.37
C ALA A 123 -8.57 8.68 -16.38
N THR A 124 -7.27 8.65 -16.05
CA THR A 124 -6.20 8.22 -16.94
C THR A 124 -5.39 7.10 -16.30
N THR A 125 -5.37 5.91 -16.90
CA THR A 125 -4.63 4.76 -16.41
C THR A 125 -3.32 4.59 -17.16
N ALA A 126 -2.22 4.39 -16.43
CA ALA A 126 -0.96 4.02 -17.06
C ALA A 126 -1.01 2.56 -17.54
N VAL A 127 -0.77 2.35 -18.82
CA VAL A 127 -0.74 1.04 -19.48
C VAL A 127 0.58 0.35 -19.19
N ASP A 128 1.68 1.07 -19.51
CA ASP A 128 3.04 0.57 -19.31
C ASP A 128 4.06 1.71 -19.29
N LEU A 129 5.22 1.45 -18.69
CA LEU A 129 6.38 2.34 -18.81
C LEU A 129 6.98 2.19 -20.21
N LEU A 130 7.37 3.31 -20.79
CA LEU A 130 8.12 3.35 -22.06
C LEU A 130 9.61 3.28 -21.76
N THR A 131 10.30 2.33 -22.38
CA THR A 131 11.74 2.15 -22.24
C THR A 131 12.44 2.28 -23.58
N LEU A 132 13.66 2.81 -23.61
CA LEU A 132 14.44 2.92 -24.85
C LEU A 132 14.63 1.56 -25.50
N SER A 133 14.98 0.54 -24.71
CA SER A 133 15.31 -0.79 -25.22
C SER A 133 14.16 -1.51 -25.90
N HIS A 134 12.88 -1.24 -25.50
CA HIS A 134 11.71 -1.94 -26.03
C HIS A 134 10.84 -1.09 -26.94
N ASP A 135 10.74 0.21 -26.66
CA ASP A 135 9.75 1.08 -27.30
C ASP A 135 10.33 2.04 -28.32
N SER A 136 11.64 2.26 -28.35
CA SER A 136 12.26 3.14 -29.34
C SER A 136 12.09 2.62 -30.77
N VAL A 137 11.92 3.55 -31.70
CA VAL A 137 11.96 3.24 -33.15
C VAL A 137 13.39 3.00 -33.65
N ASP A 138 14.40 3.49 -32.92
CA ASP A 138 15.81 3.28 -33.22
C ASP A 138 16.28 1.93 -32.65
N PRO A 139 16.63 0.94 -33.48
CA PRO A 139 17.01 -0.38 -33.02
C PRO A 139 18.33 -0.40 -32.22
N THR A 140 19.14 0.66 -32.31
CA THR A 140 20.41 0.76 -31.57
C THR A 140 20.20 1.06 -30.10
N ASP A 141 19.06 1.65 -29.71
CA ASP A 141 18.70 1.97 -28.32
C ASP A 141 18.57 0.72 -27.42
N ARG A 142 18.44 -0.46 -28.00
CA ARG A 142 18.42 -1.72 -27.25
C ARG A 142 19.73 -2.04 -26.53
N TYR A 143 20.83 -1.43 -26.97
CA TYR A 143 22.16 -1.61 -26.39
C TYR A 143 22.50 -0.55 -25.33
N ASP A 144 21.66 0.48 -25.21
CA ASP A 144 21.80 1.48 -24.14
C ASP A 144 21.33 0.90 -22.79
N PRO A 145 21.83 1.43 -21.66
CA PRO A 145 21.35 1.06 -20.34
C PRO A 145 19.82 1.19 -20.22
N PRO A 146 19.14 0.29 -19.49
CA PRO A 146 17.70 0.34 -19.34
C PRO A 146 17.25 1.70 -18.80
N THR A 147 16.57 2.47 -19.64
CA THR A 147 16.17 3.86 -19.38
C THR A 147 14.69 4.04 -19.65
N VAL A 148 13.96 4.56 -18.67
CA VAL A 148 12.55 4.92 -18.81
C VAL A 148 12.46 6.30 -19.44
N VAL A 149 11.59 6.44 -20.45
CA VAL A 149 11.42 7.68 -21.23
C VAL A 149 9.98 8.21 -21.20
N GLY A 150 9.15 7.65 -20.33
CA GLY A 150 7.76 8.05 -20.16
C GLY A 150 6.83 6.86 -19.91
N ALA A 151 5.58 7.02 -20.27
CA ALA A 151 4.56 5.98 -20.12
C ALA A 151 3.53 6.02 -21.27
N ARG A 152 2.91 4.86 -21.55
CA ARG A 152 1.66 4.79 -22.30
C ARG A 152 0.50 5.02 -21.36
N LEU A 153 -0.43 5.86 -21.73
CA LEU A 153 -1.56 6.24 -20.93
C LEU A 153 -2.85 5.95 -21.68
N LEU A 154 -3.80 5.29 -20.99
CA LEU A 154 -5.17 5.08 -21.45
C LEU A 154 -6.06 6.16 -20.86
N GLU A 155 -6.67 6.98 -21.72
CA GLU A 155 -7.77 7.87 -21.35
C GLU A 155 -9.05 7.04 -21.21
N ARG A 156 -9.57 6.90 -19.99
CA ARG A 156 -10.66 5.94 -19.71
C ARG A 156 -12.00 6.32 -20.31
N GLU A 157 -12.20 7.58 -20.65
CA GLU A 157 -13.46 8.07 -21.20
C GLU A 157 -13.54 7.85 -22.71
N THR A 158 -12.42 8.00 -23.41
CA THR A 158 -12.35 7.84 -24.88
C THR A 158 -11.86 6.47 -25.31
N GLY A 159 -11.12 5.76 -24.47
CA GLY A 159 -10.41 4.54 -24.83
C GLY A 159 -9.10 4.77 -25.56
N ASP A 160 -8.70 6.03 -25.77
CA ASP A 160 -7.47 6.37 -26.47
C ASP A 160 -6.23 6.00 -25.66
N VAL A 161 -5.26 5.37 -26.32
CA VAL A 161 -3.94 5.10 -25.75
C VAL A 161 -2.91 6.03 -26.38
N LYS A 162 -2.23 6.82 -25.53
CA LYS A 162 -1.24 7.82 -25.97
C LYS A 162 0.11 7.59 -25.30
N ALA A 163 1.19 7.77 -26.04
CA ALA A 163 2.54 7.81 -25.48
C ALA A 163 2.82 9.22 -24.93
N VAL A 164 3.25 9.30 -23.68
CA VAL A 164 3.68 10.53 -23.04
C VAL A 164 5.14 10.39 -22.67
N LEU A 165 6.00 11.19 -23.32
CA LEU A 165 7.43 11.19 -23.05
C LEU A 165 7.75 12.09 -21.85
N ALA A 166 8.67 11.65 -21.02
CA ALA A 166 9.13 12.36 -19.83
C ALA A 166 10.63 12.19 -19.64
N ARG A 167 11.28 13.23 -19.11
CA ARG A 167 12.70 13.19 -18.75
C ARG A 167 12.93 12.44 -17.44
N GLU A 168 11.95 12.48 -16.52
CA GLU A 168 11.89 11.71 -15.28
C GLU A 168 10.46 11.21 -15.08
N THR A 169 10.32 10.00 -14.60
CA THR A 169 9.02 9.39 -14.25
C THR A 169 9.05 8.98 -12.77
N ILE A 170 8.03 9.37 -12.02
CA ILE A 170 7.88 9.00 -10.61
C ILE A 170 6.64 8.11 -10.45
N LEU A 171 6.81 6.87 -10.02
CA LEU A 171 5.73 6.00 -9.62
C LEU A 171 5.29 6.36 -8.19
N ALA A 172 4.03 6.77 -8.03
CA ALA A 172 3.37 7.03 -6.77
C ALA A 172 1.97 6.36 -6.77
N THR A 173 1.92 5.12 -7.25
CA THR A 173 0.70 4.41 -7.59
C THR A 173 0.02 3.73 -6.40
N GLY A 174 0.58 3.87 -5.20
CA GLY A 174 0.06 3.27 -3.98
C GLY A 174 0.23 1.74 -3.95
N GLY A 175 -0.65 1.08 -3.19
CA GLY A 175 -0.51 -0.33 -2.85
C GLY A 175 -1.14 -1.33 -3.83
N LEU A 176 -1.36 -2.53 -3.29
CA LEU A 176 -1.74 -3.70 -4.08
C LEU A 176 -2.86 -4.55 -3.43
N GLY A 177 -3.52 -4.03 -2.37
CA GLY A 177 -4.45 -4.82 -1.56
C GLY A 177 -5.62 -5.44 -2.33
N GLN A 178 -6.00 -4.89 -3.49
CA GLN A 178 -7.09 -5.41 -4.32
C GLN A 178 -6.82 -6.80 -4.92
N VAL A 179 -5.60 -7.31 -4.85
CA VAL A 179 -5.32 -8.72 -5.22
C VAL A 179 -5.80 -9.72 -4.16
N TYR A 180 -6.23 -9.25 -2.98
CA TYR A 180 -6.81 -10.07 -1.91
C TYR A 180 -8.33 -9.91 -1.82
N LEU A 181 -9.01 -10.96 -1.35
CA LEU A 181 -10.47 -10.97 -1.17
C LEU A 181 -10.94 -9.91 -0.16
N HIS A 182 -10.19 -9.77 0.93
CA HIS A 182 -10.45 -8.78 1.96
C HIS A 182 -9.32 -7.77 1.99
N THR A 183 -9.66 -6.52 1.73
CA THR A 183 -8.71 -5.40 1.78
C THR A 183 -9.39 -4.12 2.27
N THR A 184 -8.63 -3.28 2.97
CA THR A 184 -9.04 -1.93 3.38
C THR A 184 -8.68 -0.88 2.33
N ASN A 185 -7.98 -1.28 1.26
CA ASN A 185 -7.52 -0.37 0.22
C ASN A 185 -8.62 -0.01 -0.79
N PRO A 186 -8.63 1.20 -1.37
CA PRO A 186 -9.54 1.59 -2.43
C PRO A 186 -9.33 0.77 -3.70
N GLN A 187 -10.32 0.83 -4.60
CA GLN A 187 -10.35 0.04 -5.84
C GLN A 187 -9.14 0.25 -6.76
N GLY A 188 -8.43 1.38 -6.61
CA GLY A 188 -7.22 1.68 -7.37
C GLY A 188 -5.97 0.92 -6.94
N ALA A 189 -5.95 0.32 -5.75
CA ALA A 189 -4.78 -0.37 -5.20
C ALA A 189 -4.61 -1.78 -5.78
N ARG A 190 -4.39 -1.89 -7.08
CA ARG A 190 -4.31 -3.15 -7.86
C ARG A 190 -2.88 -3.64 -8.08
N GLY A 191 -1.86 -2.89 -7.62
CA GLY A 191 -0.45 -3.17 -7.88
C GLY A 191 0.03 -2.72 -9.26
N ASP A 192 -0.65 -1.76 -9.89
CA ASP A 192 -0.34 -1.31 -11.25
C ASP A 192 1.12 -0.90 -11.41
N GLY A 193 1.67 -0.09 -10.47
CA GLY A 193 3.07 0.34 -10.51
C GLY A 193 4.07 -0.80 -10.33
N ILE A 194 3.74 -1.79 -9.48
CA ILE A 194 4.55 -3.00 -9.27
C ILE A 194 4.66 -3.79 -10.57
N ALA A 195 3.52 -4.04 -11.23
CA ALA A 195 3.47 -4.80 -12.48
C ALA A 195 4.21 -4.06 -13.62
N MET A 196 3.98 -2.76 -13.79
CA MET A 196 4.68 -1.95 -14.79
C MET A 196 6.19 -1.90 -14.57
N ALA A 197 6.62 -1.65 -13.31
CA ALA A 197 8.03 -1.62 -12.96
C ALA A 197 8.73 -2.96 -13.23
N ARG A 198 8.05 -4.09 -12.90
CA ARG A 198 8.53 -5.43 -13.19
C ARG A 198 8.70 -5.68 -14.69
N ARG A 199 7.69 -5.34 -15.51
CA ARG A 199 7.76 -5.52 -16.97
C ARG A 199 8.88 -4.69 -17.59
N ALA A 200 9.13 -3.50 -17.04
CA ALA A 200 10.24 -2.65 -17.46
C ALA A 200 11.62 -3.15 -16.99
N GLY A 201 11.67 -4.15 -16.10
CA GLY A 201 12.91 -4.74 -15.59
C GLY A 201 13.43 -4.09 -14.30
N ALA A 202 12.63 -3.29 -13.59
CA ALA A 202 13.00 -2.77 -12.29
C ALA A 202 13.05 -3.87 -11.23
N ARG A 203 13.98 -3.74 -10.28
CA ARG A 203 14.12 -4.67 -9.16
C ARG A 203 12.98 -4.48 -8.17
N LEU A 204 12.36 -5.60 -7.76
CA LEU A 204 11.36 -5.65 -6.70
C LEU A 204 11.97 -6.29 -5.44
N LEU A 205 11.52 -5.87 -4.25
CA LEU A 205 11.98 -6.39 -2.96
C LEU A 205 10.82 -6.61 -2.02
N ASN A 206 10.91 -7.64 -1.17
CA ASN A 206 10.11 -7.82 0.04
C ASN A 206 8.59 -7.92 -0.19
N LEU A 207 8.14 -8.35 -1.38
CA LEU A 207 6.71 -8.43 -1.73
C LEU A 207 5.94 -9.46 -0.90
N GLU A 208 6.60 -10.41 -0.24
CA GLU A 208 5.97 -11.36 0.68
C GLU A 208 5.45 -10.72 1.96
N TYR A 209 5.93 -9.53 2.33
CA TYR A 209 5.55 -8.84 3.57
C TYR A 209 4.33 -7.95 3.37
N ILE A 210 3.17 -8.58 3.36
CA ILE A 210 1.88 -7.91 3.30
C ILE A 210 1.31 -7.81 4.71
N GLN A 211 1.15 -6.60 5.22
CA GLN A 211 0.52 -6.34 6.51
C GLN A 211 -0.99 -6.47 6.38
N PHE A 212 -1.61 -7.32 7.19
CA PHE A 212 -3.05 -7.42 7.32
C PHE A 212 -3.51 -6.64 8.54
N HIS A 213 -4.49 -5.75 8.36
CA HIS A 213 -5.14 -5.11 9.49
C HIS A 213 -6.14 -6.09 10.13
N PRO A 214 -6.13 -6.26 11.45
CA PRO A 214 -6.97 -7.27 12.12
C PRO A 214 -8.46 -7.03 11.96
N THR A 215 -8.90 -5.77 11.93
CA THR A 215 -10.29 -5.37 12.09
C THR A 215 -10.79 -4.54 10.92
N ALA A 216 -11.29 -5.19 9.87
CA ALA A 216 -12.06 -4.57 8.81
C ALA A 216 -13.51 -5.02 8.90
N LEU A 217 -14.45 -4.08 9.01
CA LEU A 217 -15.89 -4.38 8.98
C LEU A 217 -16.25 -5.11 7.69
N VAL A 218 -17.05 -6.17 7.82
CA VAL A 218 -17.51 -6.99 6.69
C VAL A 218 -18.91 -6.54 6.27
N HIS A 219 -19.05 -6.16 5.00
CA HIS A 219 -20.35 -5.85 4.42
C HIS A 219 -20.34 -6.12 2.91
N PRO A 220 -21.49 -6.47 2.27
CA PRO A 220 -21.58 -6.65 0.81
C PRO A 220 -21.13 -5.44 0.00
N LYS A 221 -21.33 -4.21 0.50
CA LYS A 221 -20.86 -2.96 -0.15
C LYS A 221 -19.35 -2.77 -0.11
N GLY A 222 -18.60 -3.56 0.65
CA GLY A 222 -17.14 -3.44 0.77
C GLY A 222 -16.60 -3.68 2.18
N ARG A 223 -15.41 -3.17 2.43
CA ARG A 223 -14.72 -3.26 3.73
C ARG A 223 -14.47 -1.85 4.24
N LEU A 224 -14.70 -1.64 5.53
CA LEU A 224 -14.36 -0.40 6.23
C LEU A 224 -13.31 -0.69 7.27
N LEU A 225 -12.19 0.02 7.23
CA LEU A 225 -11.18 -0.05 8.29
C LEU A 225 -11.78 0.40 9.62
N LEU A 226 -11.71 -0.45 10.65
CA LEU A 226 -11.97 -0.08 12.03
C LEU A 226 -10.62 0.16 12.72
N THR A 227 -10.32 1.41 12.99
CA THR A 227 -9.02 1.87 13.48
C THR A 227 -8.51 1.09 14.69
N GLU A 228 -7.21 0.93 14.80
CA GLU A 228 -6.55 0.30 15.95
C GLU A 228 -6.83 1.02 17.27
N ALA A 229 -7.10 2.32 17.21
CA ALA A 229 -7.45 3.11 18.38
C ALA A 229 -8.66 2.54 19.15
N LEU A 230 -9.63 1.85 18.48
CA LEU A 230 -10.72 1.16 19.17
C LEU A 230 -10.19 0.11 20.16
N ARG A 231 -9.20 -0.69 19.75
CA ARG A 231 -8.57 -1.70 20.62
C ARG A 231 -7.76 -1.04 21.73
N GLY A 232 -7.06 0.04 21.42
CA GLY A 232 -6.37 0.87 22.40
C GLY A 232 -7.30 1.43 23.47
N GLU A 233 -8.52 1.78 23.11
CA GLU A 233 -9.56 2.26 24.03
C GLU A 233 -10.34 1.13 24.71
N GLY A 234 -9.93 -0.13 24.50
CA GLY A 234 -10.45 -1.30 25.20
C GLY A 234 -11.50 -2.10 24.48
N ALA A 235 -11.71 -1.90 23.16
CA ALA A 235 -12.56 -2.78 22.38
C ALA A 235 -12.05 -4.24 22.45
N VAL A 236 -12.96 -5.20 22.55
CA VAL A 236 -12.67 -6.62 22.64
C VAL A 236 -13.00 -7.36 21.34
N ILE A 237 -12.29 -8.44 21.07
CA ILE A 237 -12.54 -9.30 19.91
C ILE A 237 -13.05 -10.67 20.39
N THR A 238 -14.18 -11.10 19.81
CA THR A 238 -14.84 -12.35 20.16
C THR A 238 -15.18 -13.20 18.93
N ASP A 239 -15.35 -14.50 19.12
CA ASP A 239 -16.02 -15.40 18.18
C ASP A 239 -17.55 -15.25 18.24
N ALA A 240 -18.30 -15.97 17.40
CA ALA A 240 -19.77 -15.92 17.38
C ALA A 240 -20.40 -16.41 18.69
N ALA A 241 -19.69 -17.19 19.52
CA ALA A 241 -20.14 -17.62 20.83
C ALA A 241 -19.82 -16.62 21.96
N GLY A 242 -19.19 -15.48 21.64
CA GLY A 242 -18.81 -14.45 22.60
C GLY A 242 -17.48 -14.72 23.35
N ASN A 243 -16.68 -15.71 22.94
CA ASN A 243 -15.42 -16.04 23.62
C ASN A 243 -14.30 -15.10 23.17
N ARG A 244 -13.56 -14.54 24.13
CA ARG A 244 -12.39 -13.69 23.92
C ARG A 244 -11.12 -14.54 23.72
N PHE A 245 -10.94 -15.09 22.55
CA PHE A 245 -9.89 -16.06 22.22
C PHE A 245 -8.47 -15.45 22.10
N LEU A 246 -8.33 -14.14 21.96
CA LEU A 246 -7.01 -13.48 21.86
C LEU A 246 -6.18 -13.60 23.15
N ARG A 247 -6.81 -13.79 24.30
CA ARG A 247 -6.13 -14.04 25.58
C ARG A 247 -5.31 -15.33 25.58
N ASP A 248 -5.74 -16.31 24.79
CA ASP A 248 -5.04 -17.58 24.64
C ASP A 248 -3.91 -17.48 23.60
N ALA A 249 -3.99 -16.50 22.69
CA ALA A 249 -3.03 -16.32 21.62
C ALA A 249 -1.80 -15.47 22.02
N HIS A 250 -1.98 -14.45 22.89
CA HIS A 250 -0.91 -13.55 23.31
C HIS A 250 -1.22 -12.90 24.66
N PRO A 251 -0.21 -12.67 25.54
CA PRO A 251 -0.41 -12.01 26.83
C PRO A 251 -1.09 -10.62 26.74
N ASP A 252 -0.75 -9.83 25.72
CA ASP A 252 -1.33 -8.51 25.48
C ASP A 252 -2.70 -8.56 24.78
N ALA A 253 -3.21 -9.75 24.45
CA ALA A 253 -4.52 -9.98 23.85
C ALA A 253 -4.80 -9.05 22.66
N GLU A 254 -5.82 -8.18 22.77
CA GLU A 254 -6.22 -7.22 21.71
C GLU A 254 -5.15 -6.15 21.40
N LEU A 255 -4.18 -5.94 22.29
CA LEU A 255 -3.06 -4.99 22.10
C LEU A 255 -1.81 -5.64 21.54
N ALA A 256 -1.83 -6.96 21.27
CA ALA A 256 -0.74 -7.66 20.60
C ALA A 256 -0.43 -7.06 19.21
N PRO A 257 0.77 -7.30 18.64
CA PRO A 257 1.11 -6.86 17.28
C PRO A 257 0.06 -7.25 16.24
N ARG A 258 -0.15 -6.40 15.24
CA ARG A 258 -1.20 -6.57 14.20
C ARG A 258 -1.19 -7.92 13.53
N ASP A 259 -0.01 -8.43 13.20
CA ASP A 259 0.18 -9.72 12.54
C ASP A 259 -0.24 -10.88 13.44
N VAL A 260 0.03 -10.81 14.75
CA VAL A 260 -0.41 -11.79 15.73
C VAL A 260 -1.93 -11.81 15.86
N VAL A 261 -2.55 -10.63 16.05
CA VAL A 261 -4.01 -10.51 16.17
C VAL A 261 -4.70 -10.98 14.90
N ALA A 262 -4.21 -10.55 13.72
CA ALA A 262 -4.81 -10.93 12.45
C ALA A 262 -4.73 -12.45 12.20
N ARG A 263 -3.59 -13.09 12.52
CA ARG A 263 -3.45 -14.55 12.43
C ARG A 263 -4.38 -15.28 13.38
N ALA A 264 -4.48 -14.84 14.63
CA ALA A 264 -5.35 -15.47 15.62
C ALA A 264 -6.82 -15.39 15.24
N ILE A 265 -7.29 -14.24 14.70
CA ILE A 265 -8.66 -14.10 14.17
C ILE A 265 -8.87 -15.07 13.00
N HIS A 266 -7.97 -15.06 12.02
CA HIS A 266 -8.10 -15.94 10.85
C HIS A 266 -8.09 -17.42 11.21
N GLN A 267 -7.22 -17.83 12.13
CA GLN A 267 -7.16 -19.20 12.63
C GLN A 267 -8.45 -19.57 13.35
N ARG A 268 -8.98 -18.69 14.23
CA ARG A 268 -10.24 -18.92 14.93
C ARG A 268 -11.42 -19.07 13.98
N MET A 269 -11.48 -18.23 12.93
CA MET A 269 -12.49 -18.35 11.88
C MET A 269 -12.43 -19.73 11.18
N LEU A 270 -11.23 -20.22 10.84
CA LEU A 270 -11.06 -21.54 10.23
C LEU A 270 -11.45 -22.68 11.17
N GLU A 271 -11.07 -22.63 12.45
CA GLU A 271 -11.39 -23.66 13.46
C GLU A 271 -12.89 -23.80 13.73
N ARG A 272 -13.62 -22.69 13.59
CA ARG A 272 -15.06 -22.63 13.88
C ARG A 272 -15.95 -22.67 12.65
N ASP A 273 -15.37 -22.66 11.46
CA ASP A 273 -16.09 -22.48 10.19
C ASP A 273 -16.93 -21.17 10.19
N GLU A 274 -16.35 -20.11 10.76
CA GLU A 274 -16.97 -18.79 10.87
C GLU A 274 -16.46 -17.87 9.76
N SER A 275 -17.35 -17.03 9.19
CA SER A 275 -16.99 -16.10 8.13
C SER A 275 -16.38 -14.78 8.65
N TYR A 276 -16.51 -14.50 9.94
CA TYR A 276 -15.99 -13.27 10.60
C TYR A 276 -15.94 -13.46 12.11
N ALA A 277 -15.13 -12.63 12.77
CA ALA A 277 -15.16 -12.42 14.22
C ALA A 277 -15.93 -11.13 14.54
N PHE A 278 -16.01 -10.76 15.81
CA PHE A 278 -16.72 -9.56 16.24
C PHE A 278 -15.81 -8.62 17.02
N LEU A 279 -15.88 -7.32 16.73
CA LEU A 279 -15.26 -6.25 17.51
C LEU A 279 -16.34 -5.51 18.29
N ASP A 280 -16.16 -5.37 19.60
CA ASP A 280 -17.13 -4.73 20.48
C ASP A 280 -16.49 -3.66 21.39
N ILE A 281 -17.01 -2.44 21.34
CA ILE A 281 -16.67 -1.33 22.24
C ILE A 281 -17.93 -0.78 22.96
N SER A 282 -19.09 -1.40 22.76
CA SER A 282 -20.37 -0.90 23.27
C SER A 282 -20.48 -0.91 24.81
N HIS A 283 -19.51 -1.48 25.51
CA HIS A 283 -19.39 -1.37 26.97
C HIS A 283 -18.98 0.06 27.42
N LYS A 284 -18.51 0.92 26.50
CA LYS A 284 -18.24 2.34 26.76
C LYS A 284 -19.51 3.17 26.59
N PRO A 285 -19.63 4.34 27.26
CA PRO A 285 -20.79 5.23 27.05
C PRO A 285 -20.94 5.64 25.59
N ALA A 286 -22.17 5.57 25.09
CA ALA A 286 -22.46 5.87 23.65
C ALA A 286 -22.03 7.29 23.25
N GLU A 287 -22.21 8.26 24.12
CA GLU A 287 -21.84 9.65 23.88
C GLU A 287 -20.32 9.79 23.73
N TRP A 288 -19.55 9.15 24.62
CA TRP A 288 -18.10 9.12 24.56
C TRP A 288 -17.61 8.47 23.24
N ILE A 289 -18.23 7.37 22.79
CA ILE A 289 -17.88 6.71 21.51
C ILE A 289 -18.09 7.68 20.34
N ARG A 290 -19.22 8.39 20.30
CA ARG A 290 -19.52 9.35 19.24
C ARG A 290 -18.58 10.55 19.21
N GLU A 291 -18.15 11.03 20.38
CA GLU A 291 -17.20 12.13 20.48
C GLU A 291 -15.77 11.69 20.10
N ARG A 292 -15.37 10.51 20.54
CA ARG A 292 -14.01 9.98 20.29
C ARG A 292 -13.80 9.50 18.86
N PHE A 293 -14.85 8.92 18.24
CA PHE A 293 -14.81 8.33 16.91
C PHE A 293 -15.96 8.81 16.02
N PRO A 294 -16.08 10.14 15.76
CA PRO A 294 -17.24 10.69 15.05
C PRO A 294 -17.32 10.23 13.59
N GLY A 295 -16.20 10.20 12.88
CA GLY A 295 -16.13 9.76 11.49
C GLY A 295 -16.42 8.28 11.35
N LEU A 296 -15.82 7.45 12.21
CA LEU A 296 -16.03 6.02 12.20
C LEU A 296 -17.48 5.63 12.55
N THR A 297 -18.06 6.28 13.58
CA THR A 297 -19.47 6.06 13.95
C THR A 297 -20.40 6.37 12.79
N ARG A 298 -20.22 7.53 12.12
CA ARG A 298 -20.98 7.89 10.93
C ARG A 298 -20.84 6.86 9.81
N ARG A 299 -19.61 6.46 9.49
CA ARG A 299 -19.34 5.48 8.43
C ARG A 299 -19.88 4.08 8.76
N CYS A 300 -19.80 3.63 10.01
CA CYS A 300 -20.43 2.36 10.42
C CYS A 300 -21.94 2.39 10.20
N LEU A 301 -22.62 3.50 10.51
CA LEU A 301 -24.06 3.67 10.27
C LEU A 301 -24.43 3.60 8.77
N GLU A 302 -23.58 4.12 7.87
CA GLU A 302 -23.76 3.99 6.41
C GLU A 302 -23.74 2.52 5.95
N TYR A 303 -23.02 1.67 6.69
CA TYR A 303 -22.99 0.21 6.51
C TYR A 303 -24.07 -0.52 7.31
N GLY A 304 -24.93 0.19 8.05
CA GLY A 304 -26.02 -0.39 8.83
C GLY A 304 -25.62 -0.91 10.21
N PHE A 305 -24.44 -0.51 10.72
CA PHE A 305 -23.96 -0.91 12.04
C PHE A 305 -23.84 0.30 12.97
N ASP A 306 -24.38 0.21 14.17
CA ASP A 306 -24.19 1.21 15.23
C ASP A 306 -23.06 0.75 16.18
N LEU A 307 -21.91 1.45 16.12
CA LEU A 307 -20.73 1.17 16.96
C LEU A 307 -21.05 1.27 18.47
N THR A 308 -22.11 1.98 18.83
CA THR A 308 -22.51 2.17 20.24
C THR A 308 -23.50 1.14 20.75
N ALA A 309 -24.08 0.33 19.87
CA ALA A 309 -25.17 -0.56 20.20
C ALA A 309 -24.77 -2.03 20.40
N GLY A 310 -23.61 -2.44 19.88
CA GLY A 310 -23.15 -3.84 19.99
C GLY A 310 -22.01 -4.20 19.07
N PRO A 311 -21.67 -5.50 19.00
CA PRO A 311 -20.54 -6.00 18.26
C PRO A 311 -20.68 -5.83 16.75
N ILE A 312 -19.56 -5.50 16.09
CA ILE A 312 -19.46 -5.31 14.64
C ILE A 312 -18.70 -6.49 14.02
N PRO A 313 -19.21 -7.12 12.92
CA PRO A 313 -18.52 -8.20 12.25
C PRO A 313 -17.24 -7.71 11.56
N VAL A 314 -16.13 -8.37 11.85
CA VAL A 314 -14.80 -8.01 11.35
C VAL A 314 -14.03 -9.21 10.80
N VAL A 315 -13.20 -8.94 9.79
CA VAL A 315 -12.19 -9.89 9.27
C VAL A 315 -10.83 -9.21 9.20
N PRO A 316 -9.73 -9.96 9.24
CA PRO A 316 -8.45 -9.44 8.81
C PRO A 316 -8.53 -9.03 7.34
N ALA A 317 -7.82 -7.98 6.96
CA ALA A 317 -7.83 -7.48 5.58
C ALA A 317 -6.45 -6.98 5.15
N ALA A 318 -6.04 -7.24 3.91
CA ALA A 318 -4.81 -6.70 3.35
C ALA A 318 -4.86 -5.18 3.44
N HIS A 319 -3.81 -4.60 4.03
CA HIS A 319 -3.81 -3.19 4.43
C HIS A 319 -2.63 -2.42 3.87
N TYR A 320 -1.42 -2.98 3.91
CA TYR A 320 -0.21 -2.32 3.47
C TYR A 320 0.84 -3.30 2.95
N SER A 321 1.55 -2.94 1.86
CA SER A 321 2.71 -3.68 1.36
C SER A 321 4.00 -3.07 1.89
N CYS A 322 4.78 -3.85 2.68
CA CYS A 322 6.09 -3.39 3.17
C CYS A 322 7.17 -3.47 2.10
N GLY A 323 6.91 -4.18 1.00
CA GLY A 323 7.77 -4.31 -0.16
C GLY A 323 7.23 -3.60 -1.38
N GLY A 324 8.02 -3.56 -2.45
CA GLY A 324 7.68 -2.86 -3.68
C GLY A 324 8.87 -2.73 -4.62
N VAL A 325 8.87 -1.68 -5.44
CA VAL A 325 9.98 -1.30 -6.31
C VAL A 325 11.17 -0.85 -5.47
N SER A 326 12.33 -1.49 -5.64
CA SER A 326 13.55 -1.14 -4.91
C SER A 326 13.99 0.30 -5.23
N VAL A 327 14.17 1.12 -4.19
CA VAL A 327 14.60 2.50 -4.32
C VAL A 327 15.75 2.84 -3.38
N ASP A 328 16.51 3.86 -3.76
CA ASP A 328 17.50 4.51 -2.89
C ASP A 328 16.84 5.62 -2.02
N ARG A 329 17.69 6.42 -1.34
CA ARG A 329 17.22 7.52 -0.47
C ARG A 329 16.58 8.69 -1.22
N ASP A 330 16.82 8.81 -2.50
CA ASP A 330 16.23 9.82 -3.39
C ASP A 330 15.12 9.22 -4.30
N GLY A 331 14.63 8.04 -3.96
CA GLY A 331 13.58 7.35 -4.68
C GLY A 331 14.01 6.78 -6.05
N ALA A 332 15.30 6.81 -6.41
CA ALA A 332 15.76 6.27 -7.68
C ALA A 332 15.70 4.74 -7.67
N THR A 333 15.18 4.19 -8.77
CA THR A 333 15.09 2.73 -8.97
C THR A 333 16.34 2.19 -9.65
N THR A 334 16.35 0.90 -9.98
CA THR A 334 17.41 0.29 -10.79
C THR A 334 17.38 0.68 -12.27
N LEU A 335 16.34 1.37 -12.72
CA LEU A 335 16.21 1.88 -14.08
C LEU A 335 16.49 3.38 -14.11
N ALA A 336 17.28 3.81 -15.08
CA ALA A 336 17.54 5.24 -15.27
C ALA A 336 16.24 6.00 -15.55
N ARG A 337 16.12 7.23 -15.02
CA ARG A 337 14.97 8.15 -15.15
C ARG A 337 13.65 7.59 -14.58
N LEU A 338 13.72 6.54 -13.74
CA LEU A 338 12.57 6.01 -13.01
C LEU A 338 12.80 6.16 -11.52
N ARG A 339 11.84 6.79 -10.85
CA ARG A 339 11.76 6.89 -9.39
C ARG A 339 10.47 6.27 -8.87
N ALA A 340 10.44 5.93 -7.59
CA ALA A 340 9.22 5.52 -6.91
C ALA A 340 9.19 6.07 -5.48
N ALA A 341 7.98 6.37 -4.98
CA ALA A 341 7.76 6.90 -3.64
C ALA A 341 6.44 6.40 -3.05
N GLY A 342 6.37 6.29 -1.73
CA GLY A 342 5.22 5.76 -1.00
C GLY A 342 5.09 4.25 -1.17
N GLU A 343 3.90 3.71 -0.92
CA GLU A 343 3.64 2.26 -0.78
C GLU A 343 4.06 1.41 -1.99
N VAL A 344 4.14 1.97 -3.20
CA VAL A 344 4.65 1.24 -4.37
C VAL A 344 6.14 0.92 -4.27
N SER A 345 6.88 1.63 -3.40
CA SER A 345 8.33 1.52 -3.26
C SER A 345 8.75 0.62 -2.10
N ALA A 346 9.92 0.02 -2.21
CA ALA A 346 10.64 -0.65 -1.13
C ALA A 346 11.82 0.21 -0.70
N SER A 347 11.57 1.17 0.18
CA SER A 347 12.58 2.07 0.77
C SER A 347 13.49 1.38 1.78
N GLY A 348 13.02 0.24 2.33
CA GLY A 348 13.68 -0.48 3.41
C GLY A 348 13.29 -0.05 4.82
N VAL A 349 12.44 0.97 4.96
CA VAL A 349 12.01 1.48 6.27
C VAL A 349 11.20 0.46 7.06
N HIS A 350 10.24 -0.22 6.40
CA HIS A 350 9.25 -1.03 7.10
C HIS A 350 9.68 -2.45 7.45
N GLY A 351 10.78 -2.94 6.87
CA GLY A 351 11.25 -4.29 7.15
C GLY A 351 10.19 -5.37 6.88
N ALA A 352 10.00 -6.27 7.84
CA ALA A 352 9.04 -7.37 7.74
C ALA A 352 7.61 -7.00 8.19
N ASN A 353 7.44 -5.85 8.87
CA ASN A 353 6.15 -5.36 9.35
C ASN A 353 6.23 -3.85 9.64
N ARG A 354 5.22 -3.10 9.26
CA ARG A 354 5.19 -1.64 9.34
C ARG A 354 4.74 -1.15 10.72
N LEU A 355 5.45 -0.19 11.30
CA LEU A 355 5.00 0.58 12.45
C LEU A 355 3.78 1.44 12.05
N ALA A 356 2.79 1.54 12.92
CA ALA A 356 1.59 2.35 12.69
C ALA A 356 1.94 3.82 12.36
N SER A 357 1.13 4.49 11.55
CA SER A 357 1.25 5.91 11.16
C SER A 357 2.58 6.36 10.54
N THR A 358 3.45 5.42 10.10
CA THR A 358 4.71 5.73 9.39
C THR A 358 4.56 5.73 7.87
N SER A 359 3.49 5.18 7.31
CA SER A 359 3.30 5.13 5.84
C SER A 359 3.12 6.50 5.20
N LEU A 360 2.35 7.39 5.84
CA LEU A 360 2.19 8.77 5.36
C LEU A 360 3.51 9.53 5.47
N LEU A 361 4.28 9.30 6.55
CA LEU A 361 5.60 9.90 6.74
C LEU A 361 6.59 9.46 5.67
N GLU A 362 6.63 8.15 5.35
CA GLU A 362 7.45 7.61 4.26
C GLU A 362 7.06 8.23 2.91
N GLY A 363 5.76 8.22 2.59
CA GLY A 363 5.26 8.80 1.34
C GLY A 363 5.62 10.27 1.19
N LEU A 364 5.52 11.03 2.27
CA LEU A 364 5.89 12.45 2.32
C LEU A 364 7.39 12.64 2.08
N LEU A 365 8.25 11.97 2.84
CA LEU A 365 9.70 12.15 2.75
C LEU A 365 10.27 11.66 1.42
N TRP A 366 9.92 10.44 0.99
CA TRP A 366 10.41 9.91 -0.29
C TRP A 366 9.82 10.66 -1.47
N GLY A 367 8.55 11.13 -1.39
CA GLY A 367 7.95 11.98 -2.41
C GLY A 367 8.70 13.31 -2.57
N TRP A 368 8.99 13.97 -1.45
CA TRP A 368 9.79 15.21 -1.41
C TRP A 368 11.18 15.01 -2.01
N ARG A 369 11.90 13.98 -1.58
CA ARG A 369 13.27 13.69 -2.03
C ARG A 369 13.31 13.28 -3.50
N ALA A 370 12.38 12.44 -3.94
CA ALA A 370 12.26 12.01 -5.34
C ALA A 370 11.97 13.21 -6.26
N GLY A 371 11.06 14.11 -5.85
CA GLY A 371 10.75 15.32 -6.60
C GLY A 371 11.96 16.26 -6.72
N ALA A 372 12.66 16.51 -5.61
CA ALA A 372 13.86 17.33 -5.59
C ALA A 372 14.99 16.73 -6.46
N ALA A 373 15.21 15.43 -6.37
CA ALA A 373 16.21 14.73 -7.18
C ALA A 373 15.86 14.71 -8.66
N ALA A 374 14.60 14.48 -9.02
CA ALA A 374 14.12 14.58 -10.40
C ALA A 374 14.34 15.99 -10.98
N ALA A 375 14.05 17.02 -10.20
CA ALA A 375 14.30 18.40 -10.62
C ALA A 375 15.79 18.70 -10.86
N ARG A 376 16.68 18.18 -10.01
CA ARG A 376 18.15 18.29 -10.22
C ARG A 376 18.58 17.56 -11.50
N SER A 377 18.14 16.32 -11.69
CA SER A 377 18.45 15.51 -12.87
C SER A 377 18.04 16.20 -14.16
N VAL A 378 16.80 16.70 -14.22
CA VAL A 378 16.27 17.40 -15.39
C VAL A 378 17.08 18.67 -15.74
N ARG A 379 17.60 19.39 -14.73
CA ARG A 379 18.42 20.60 -14.97
C ARG A 379 19.82 20.27 -15.48
N SER A 380 20.42 19.18 -15.04
CA SER A 380 21.78 18.79 -15.39
C SER A 380 21.89 18.01 -16.70
N GLU A 381 20.81 17.37 -17.14
CA GLU A 381 20.83 16.48 -18.29
C GLU A 381 20.48 17.22 -19.60
N THR A 382 21.36 17.12 -20.58
CA THR A 382 21.08 17.55 -21.95
C THR A 382 20.60 16.38 -22.77
N LEU A 383 19.40 16.46 -23.33
CA LEU A 383 18.90 15.42 -24.26
C LEU A 383 19.80 15.43 -25.51
N ARG A 384 20.47 14.32 -25.76
CA ARG A 384 21.41 14.21 -26.91
C ARG A 384 20.67 14.13 -28.24
N ARG A 385 19.42 13.64 -28.28
CA ARG A 385 18.59 13.53 -29.48
C ARG A 385 17.10 13.48 -29.12
N PRO A 386 16.18 13.80 -30.03
CA PRO A 386 14.77 13.54 -29.88
C PRO A 386 14.53 12.04 -29.74
N ILE A 387 13.66 11.65 -28.78
CA ILE A 387 13.23 10.28 -28.58
C ILE A 387 11.95 10.07 -29.37
N ALA A 388 11.90 9.03 -30.21
CA ALA A 388 10.70 8.58 -30.90
C ALA A 388 10.37 7.14 -30.44
N VAL A 389 9.11 6.91 -30.09
CA VAL A 389 8.63 5.59 -29.66
C VAL A 389 7.63 5.05 -30.66
N ARG A 390 7.55 3.71 -30.72
CA ARG A 390 6.61 3.02 -31.61
C ARG A 390 5.17 3.42 -31.29
N PRO A 391 4.33 3.67 -32.31
CA PRO A 391 2.92 3.97 -32.09
C PRO A 391 2.23 2.79 -31.41
N TRP A 392 1.08 3.07 -30.80
CA TRP A 392 0.16 2.05 -30.33
C TRP A 392 -0.78 1.69 -31.48
N GLU A 393 -0.73 0.46 -31.96
CA GLU A 393 -1.53 -0.02 -33.08
C GLU A 393 -2.54 -1.05 -32.54
N PRO A 394 -3.80 -0.68 -32.34
CA PRO A 394 -4.81 -1.58 -31.87
C PRO A 394 -5.48 -2.34 -33.03
N GLU A 395 -5.49 -3.66 -32.95
CA GLU A 395 -6.46 -4.52 -33.65
C GLU A 395 -7.10 -5.41 -32.61
N PHE A 396 -8.31 -5.05 -32.14
CA PHE A 396 -8.81 -5.75 -30.96
C PHE A 396 -10.30 -6.05 -31.03
N GLU A 397 -10.64 -7.26 -30.54
CA GLU A 397 -12.01 -7.67 -30.28
C GLU A 397 -12.48 -7.19 -28.89
N PRO A 398 -13.76 -6.86 -28.72
CA PRO A 398 -14.30 -6.57 -27.39
C PRO A 398 -14.09 -7.75 -26.44
N VAL A 399 -13.59 -7.50 -25.23
CA VAL A 399 -13.44 -8.52 -24.20
C VAL A 399 -14.73 -8.61 -23.39
N ASP A 400 -15.21 -9.82 -23.12
CA ASP A 400 -16.38 -10.05 -22.27
C ASP A 400 -16.09 -9.60 -20.82
N PRO A 401 -16.82 -8.60 -20.27
CA PRO A 401 -16.63 -8.14 -18.91
C PRO A 401 -16.85 -9.22 -17.85
N ALA A 402 -17.68 -10.26 -18.14
CA ALA A 402 -17.93 -11.35 -17.22
C ALA A 402 -16.68 -12.20 -16.98
N LEU A 403 -15.85 -12.41 -18.02
CA LEU A 403 -14.57 -13.12 -17.90
C LEU A 403 -13.60 -12.34 -17.01
N ILE A 404 -13.47 -11.02 -17.21
CA ILE A 404 -12.63 -10.16 -16.38
C ILE A 404 -13.07 -10.22 -14.91
N ALA A 405 -14.37 -10.12 -14.65
CA ALA A 405 -14.92 -10.16 -13.30
C ALA A 405 -14.67 -11.51 -12.62
N GLN A 406 -14.87 -12.61 -13.35
CA GLN A 406 -14.63 -13.96 -12.85
C GLN A 406 -13.15 -14.19 -12.52
N ASP A 407 -12.25 -13.80 -13.42
CA ASP A 407 -10.82 -13.96 -13.22
C ASP A 407 -10.31 -13.16 -12.02
N TRP A 408 -10.83 -11.95 -11.81
CA TRP A 408 -10.56 -11.19 -10.58
C TRP A 408 -10.98 -11.94 -9.32
N LEU A 409 -12.14 -12.62 -9.33
CA LEU A 409 -12.56 -13.44 -8.18
C LEU A 409 -11.59 -14.58 -7.93
N VAL A 410 -11.14 -15.27 -8.99
CA VAL A 410 -10.15 -16.36 -8.88
C VAL A 410 -8.83 -15.84 -8.26
N VAL A 411 -8.32 -14.70 -8.76
CA VAL A 411 -7.11 -14.07 -8.18
C VAL A 411 -7.30 -13.80 -6.70
N ARG A 412 -8.37 -13.10 -6.32
CA ARG A 412 -8.62 -12.67 -4.94
C ARG A 412 -8.78 -13.86 -3.98
N HIS A 413 -9.55 -14.88 -4.37
CA HIS A 413 -9.72 -16.07 -3.55
C HIS A 413 -8.44 -16.89 -3.42
N THR A 414 -7.66 -17.03 -4.51
CA THR A 414 -6.40 -17.74 -4.50
C THR A 414 -5.38 -17.06 -3.58
N MET A 415 -5.25 -15.74 -3.70
CA MET A 415 -4.34 -14.96 -2.85
C MET A 415 -4.76 -14.98 -1.39
N TRP A 416 -6.05 -14.85 -1.09
CA TRP A 416 -6.56 -14.89 0.27
C TRP A 416 -6.33 -16.25 0.95
N ASN A 417 -6.71 -17.33 0.28
CA ASN A 417 -6.71 -18.66 0.88
C ASN A 417 -5.31 -19.30 0.94
N TYR A 418 -4.43 -18.98 -0.02
CA TYR A 418 -3.17 -19.70 -0.18
C TYR A 418 -1.91 -18.84 -0.01
N VAL A 419 -2.01 -17.54 -0.24
CA VAL A 419 -0.87 -16.58 -0.15
C VAL A 419 -1.15 -15.48 0.87
N GLY A 420 -2.16 -15.67 1.72
CA GLY A 420 -2.61 -14.73 2.74
C GLY A 420 -1.84 -14.82 4.06
N LEU A 421 -2.61 -14.87 5.17
CA LEU A 421 -2.10 -14.85 6.54
C LEU A 421 -1.35 -16.13 6.95
N LEU A 422 -1.82 -17.29 6.50
CA LEU A 422 -1.24 -18.60 6.80
C LEU A 422 -0.77 -19.24 5.49
N ARG A 423 0.52 -19.42 5.34
CA ARG A 423 1.15 -19.98 4.14
C ARG A 423 1.80 -21.32 4.45
N SER A 424 1.59 -22.30 3.58
CA SER A 424 2.31 -23.58 3.62
C SER A 424 2.82 -23.92 2.23
N GLU A 425 3.78 -24.82 2.11
CA GLU A 425 4.31 -25.27 0.82
C GLU A 425 3.19 -25.77 -0.10
N LYS A 426 2.29 -26.62 0.42
CA LYS A 426 1.15 -27.14 -0.33
C LYS A 426 0.20 -26.04 -0.84
N ARG A 427 -0.06 -25.01 -0.01
CA ARG A 427 -0.91 -23.86 -0.40
C ARG A 427 -0.24 -23.03 -1.48
N LEU A 428 1.05 -22.73 -1.31
CA LEU A 428 1.82 -21.95 -2.29
C LEU A 428 1.95 -22.67 -3.63
N ASP A 429 2.26 -23.98 -3.64
CA ASP A 429 2.30 -24.77 -4.88
C ASP A 429 0.97 -24.76 -5.63
N ARG A 430 -0.14 -24.86 -4.89
CA ARG A 430 -1.48 -24.79 -5.49
C ARG A 430 -1.76 -23.41 -6.06
N ALA A 431 -1.42 -22.34 -5.32
CA ALA A 431 -1.57 -20.98 -5.81
C ALA A 431 -0.76 -20.75 -7.08
N GLY A 432 0.49 -21.20 -7.11
CA GLY A 432 1.37 -21.03 -8.27
C GLY A 432 0.81 -21.65 -9.56
N ARG A 433 0.19 -22.83 -9.47
CA ARG A 433 -0.48 -23.46 -10.63
C ARG A 433 -1.69 -22.65 -11.09
N ILE A 434 -2.62 -22.33 -10.19
CA ILE A 434 -3.84 -21.59 -10.52
C ILE A 434 -3.50 -20.22 -11.13
N LEU A 435 -2.62 -19.46 -10.47
CA LEU A 435 -2.24 -18.12 -10.93
C LEU A 435 -1.43 -18.18 -12.24
N GLY A 436 -0.63 -19.24 -12.44
CA GLY A 436 0.14 -19.42 -13.67
C GLY A 436 -0.73 -19.68 -14.88
N GLU A 437 -1.70 -20.60 -14.78
CA GLU A 437 -2.66 -20.90 -15.84
C GLU A 437 -3.51 -19.66 -16.18
N LEU A 438 -4.03 -18.99 -15.14
CA LEU A 438 -4.85 -17.80 -15.31
C LEU A 438 -4.08 -16.64 -15.97
N ARG A 439 -2.78 -16.47 -15.65
CA ARG A 439 -1.93 -15.46 -16.31
C ARG A 439 -1.88 -15.65 -17.81
N ASP A 440 -1.72 -16.89 -18.28
CA ASP A 440 -1.58 -17.18 -19.71
C ASP A 440 -2.88 -16.85 -20.47
N GLU A 441 -4.04 -17.10 -19.86
CA GLU A 441 -5.34 -16.69 -20.41
C GLU A 441 -5.48 -15.16 -20.43
N ILE A 442 -5.16 -14.48 -19.34
CA ILE A 442 -5.24 -13.01 -19.24
C ILE A 442 -4.29 -12.33 -20.23
N GLU A 443 -3.07 -12.84 -20.43
CA GLU A 443 -2.14 -12.30 -21.44
C GLU A 443 -2.66 -12.51 -22.87
N ASN A 444 -3.41 -13.59 -23.14
CA ASN A 444 -4.10 -13.77 -24.42
C ASN A 444 -5.23 -12.75 -24.60
N PHE A 445 -6.04 -12.50 -23.57
CA PHE A 445 -7.06 -11.45 -23.62
C PHE A 445 -6.43 -10.07 -23.84
N TYR A 446 -5.33 -9.77 -23.15
CA TYR A 446 -4.63 -8.51 -23.32
C TYR A 446 -4.09 -8.29 -24.73
N ARG A 447 -3.61 -9.34 -25.41
CA ARG A 447 -3.06 -9.25 -26.77
C ARG A 447 -4.12 -9.08 -27.84
N ARG A 448 -5.34 -9.55 -27.61
CA ARG A 448 -6.42 -9.58 -28.59
C ARG A 448 -7.58 -8.65 -28.28
N GLY A 449 -7.68 -8.23 -27.02
CA GLY A 449 -8.83 -7.49 -26.53
C GLY A 449 -8.66 -5.98 -26.65
N THR A 450 -9.79 -5.29 -26.86
CA THR A 450 -9.83 -3.82 -26.77
C THR A 450 -9.36 -3.38 -25.37
N MET A 451 -8.43 -2.43 -25.35
CA MET A 451 -7.85 -1.92 -24.10
C MET A 451 -8.90 -1.24 -23.24
N SER A 452 -9.02 -1.71 -22.00
CA SER A 452 -9.87 -1.09 -20.97
C SER A 452 -9.15 -1.02 -19.64
N ASP A 453 -9.63 -0.17 -18.73
CA ASP A 453 -9.08 -0.08 -17.37
C ASP A 453 -9.25 -1.38 -16.59
N GLU A 454 -10.35 -2.09 -16.82
CA GLU A 454 -10.66 -3.37 -16.18
C GLU A 454 -9.69 -4.47 -16.63
N LEU A 455 -9.40 -4.57 -17.91
CA LEU A 455 -8.45 -5.54 -18.48
C LEU A 455 -7.01 -5.23 -18.02
N LEU A 456 -6.62 -3.95 -18.03
CA LEU A 456 -5.32 -3.51 -17.51
C LEU A 456 -5.18 -3.85 -16.02
N GLY A 457 -6.21 -3.56 -15.24
CA GLY A 457 -6.23 -3.88 -13.82
C GLY A 457 -6.07 -5.38 -13.58
N LEU A 458 -6.78 -6.22 -14.30
CA LEU A 458 -6.70 -7.67 -14.18
C LEU A 458 -5.29 -8.17 -14.54
N ARG A 459 -4.72 -7.70 -15.66
CA ARG A 459 -3.36 -8.03 -16.08
C ARG A 459 -2.32 -7.63 -15.03
N ASN A 460 -2.41 -6.42 -14.51
CA ASN A 460 -1.50 -5.95 -13.47
C ASN A 460 -1.70 -6.72 -12.16
N GLY A 461 -2.94 -7.00 -11.79
CA GLY A 461 -3.30 -7.75 -10.59
C GLY A 461 -2.73 -9.17 -10.60
N ILE A 462 -2.89 -9.93 -11.68
CA ILE A 462 -2.34 -11.30 -11.77
C ILE A 462 -0.81 -11.30 -11.75
N GLN A 463 -0.16 -10.34 -12.42
CA GLN A 463 1.31 -10.25 -12.41
C GLN A 463 1.85 -9.86 -11.03
N THR A 464 1.15 -8.97 -10.32
CA THR A 464 1.47 -8.60 -8.94
C THR A 464 1.25 -9.79 -7.99
N ALA A 465 0.13 -10.51 -8.13
CA ALA A 465 -0.16 -11.71 -7.35
C ALA A 465 0.93 -12.79 -7.52
N LEU A 466 1.38 -13.03 -8.74
CA LEU A 466 2.48 -13.95 -9.03
C LEU A 466 3.83 -13.47 -8.46
N ALA A 467 4.09 -12.16 -8.45
CA ALA A 467 5.30 -11.62 -7.84
C ALA A 467 5.31 -11.81 -6.31
N ILE A 468 4.17 -11.56 -5.65
CA ILE A 468 3.99 -11.84 -4.21
C ILE A 468 4.13 -13.34 -3.93
N HIS A 469 3.44 -14.18 -4.71
CA HIS A 469 3.51 -15.64 -4.58
C HIS A 469 4.94 -16.14 -4.68
N ARG A 470 5.71 -15.68 -5.68
CA ARG A 470 7.10 -16.08 -5.87
C ARG A 470 7.96 -15.65 -4.68
N ALA A 471 7.87 -14.40 -4.25
CA ALA A 471 8.60 -13.92 -3.07
C ALA A 471 8.27 -14.76 -1.82
N ALA A 472 6.99 -15.08 -1.60
CA ALA A 472 6.55 -15.91 -0.49
C ALA A 472 7.01 -17.38 -0.59
N SER A 473 7.17 -17.92 -1.79
CA SER A 473 7.66 -19.28 -2.03
C SER A 473 9.16 -19.38 -1.81
N ASP A 474 9.92 -18.38 -2.28
CA ASP A 474 11.37 -18.34 -2.18
C ASP A 474 11.84 -18.08 -0.73
N ASN A 475 11.05 -17.32 0.06
CA ASN A 475 11.34 -17.06 1.47
C ASN A 475 10.72 -18.14 2.37
N ARG A 476 11.59 -18.96 2.99
CA ARG A 476 11.17 -20.05 3.91
C ARG A 476 11.17 -19.65 5.38
N VAL A 477 11.51 -18.40 5.69
CA VAL A 477 11.66 -17.92 7.06
C VAL A 477 10.38 -17.18 7.46
N SER A 478 9.73 -17.61 8.54
CA SER A 478 8.64 -16.85 9.16
C SER A 478 9.20 -15.64 9.88
N GLN A 479 8.76 -14.43 9.48
CA GLN A 479 9.20 -13.16 10.06
C GLN A 479 8.13 -12.09 9.81
N GLY A 480 7.73 -11.35 10.84
CA GLY A 480 6.74 -10.30 10.75
C GLY A 480 5.44 -10.74 10.08
N SER A 481 5.03 -10.03 9.04
CA SER A 481 3.79 -10.31 8.29
C SER A 481 3.88 -11.50 7.32
N HIS A 482 5.07 -12.09 7.14
CA HIS A 482 5.26 -13.32 6.38
C HIS A 482 5.32 -14.53 7.32
N TYR A 483 4.22 -15.27 7.45
CA TYR A 483 4.14 -16.47 8.28
C TYR A 483 3.97 -17.73 7.42
N ARG A 484 4.84 -18.73 7.64
CA ARG A 484 4.78 -20.05 7.02
C ARG A 484 4.56 -21.13 8.09
N GLU A 485 3.52 -21.91 7.93
CA GLU A 485 3.37 -23.18 8.67
C GLU A 485 4.58 -24.06 8.32
N ASN A 486 5.28 -24.57 9.29
CA ASN A 486 6.55 -25.32 9.13
C ASN A 486 7.72 -24.50 8.54
N GLY A 487 7.65 -23.17 8.59
CA GLY A 487 8.79 -22.30 8.30
C GLY A 487 9.83 -22.34 9.44
N THR A 488 11.08 -22.03 9.12
CA THR A 488 12.09 -21.76 10.16
C THR A 488 11.84 -20.37 10.73
N GLU A 489 11.91 -20.22 12.05
CA GLU A 489 11.91 -18.89 12.67
C GLU A 489 13.17 -18.11 12.29
N ALA A 490 13.07 -16.79 12.17
CA ALA A 490 14.21 -15.94 11.90
C ALA A 490 15.22 -16.05 13.06
N ALA A 491 16.46 -16.41 12.76
CA ALA A 491 17.53 -16.25 13.72
C ALA A 491 17.70 -14.75 14.01
N SER A 492 17.93 -14.37 15.27
CA SER A 492 18.09 -13.00 15.76
C SER A 492 19.37 -12.28 15.27
N SER A 493 19.73 -12.44 13.99
CA SER A 493 20.94 -11.88 13.37
C SER A 493 20.58 -11.11 12.08
N PRO A 494 21.23 -9.96 11.80
CA PRO A 494 20.92 -9.16 10.62
C PRO A 494 21.25 -9.94 9.34
N ARG A 495 20.21 -10.30 8.57
CA ARG A 495 20.36 -10.99 7.30
C ARG A 495 20.56 -10.00 6.16
N ARG A 496 21.50 -10.31 5.27
CA ARG A 496 21.68 -9.61 3.99
C ARG A 496 20.39 -9.66 3.17
N LYS A 497 20.01 -8.51 2.58
CA LYS A 497 18.90 -8.38 1.61
C LYS A 497 18.98 -9.51 0.57
N ARG A 498 18.05 -10.45 0.58
CA ARG A 498 17.89 -11.37 -0.55
C ARG A 498 17.09 -10.64 -1.64
N ALA A 499 17.78 -10.29 -2.70
CA ALA A 499 17.16 -9.82 -3.91
C ALA A 499 16.50 -11.00 -4.61
N THR A 500 15.20 -11.00 -4.68
CA THR A 500 14.50 -11.86 -5.64
C THR A 500 14.66 -11.19 -7.00
N LEU A 501 15.60 -11.71 -7.81
CA LEU A 501 15.69 -11.37 -9.23
C LEU A 501 14.45 -11.98 -9.89
N LEU A 502 13.48 -11.16 -10.20
CA LEU A 502 12.28 -11.49 -10.95
C LEU A 502 12.38 -10.99 -12.36
#